data_a974a6cc6473c15858c1f4d62728a51c
#
_entry.id   a974a6cc6473c15858c1f4d62728a51c
#
_cell.length_a   1.000
_cell.length_b   1.000
_cell.length_c   1.000
_cell.angle_alpha   90.00
_cell.angle_beta   90.00
_cell.angle_gamma   90.00
#
_symmetry.space_group_name_H-M   'P 1'
#
loop_
_entity.id
_entity.type
_entity.pdbx_description
1 polymer ?
#
loop_
_entity_poly.entity_id
_entity_poly.type
_entity_poly.pdbx_seq_one_letter_code
_entity_poly.pdbx_strand_id
1 'polypeptide(L)'
;MPNPANSKKLSRSRSAAFTRQAGRCFYCGCAMWLGDPSTFYQAHKLRPKQAKVLQCTGEHLLAKQDGGTESPDNIAAACALCNHRRHKRKSPPAPDAYASFVRKRIARHAWHAPWVFEKGLVP
;
A
#
# COMPACT_ATOMS: atom_id res chain seq x y z
N MET A 1 -19.06 4.05 -12.59
CA MET A 1 -18.93 5.11 -11.57
C MET A 1 -18.94 4.48 -10.19
N PRO A 2 -17.97 4.79 -9.35
CA PRO A 2 -18.01 4.29 -7.98
C PRO A 2 -19.19 4.91 -7.22
N ASN A 3 -19.81 4.10 -6.37
CA ASN A 3 -20.86 4.56 -5.49
C ASN A 3 -20.24 5.46 -4.41
N PRO A 4 -20.74 6.72 -4.21
CA PRO A 4 -20.19 7.62 -3.21
C PRO A 4 -20.14 7.02 -1.80
N ALA A 5 -21.14 6.22 -1.40
CA ALA A 5 -21.15 5.55 -0.11
C ALA A 5 -20.01 4.54 0.01
N ASN A 6 -19.72 3.79 -1.05
CA ASN A 6 -18.60 2.82 -1.08
C ASN A 6 -17.25 3.54 -1.05
N SER A 7 -17.13 4.70 -1.74
CA SER A 7 -15.90 5.51 -1.71
C SER A 7 -15.59 6.02 -0.31
N LYS A 8 -16.61 6.48 0.42
CA LYS A 8 -16.44 6.93 1.82
C LYS A 8 -16.08 5.77 2.73
N LYS A 9 -16.72 4.62 2.56
CA LYS A 9 -16.45 3.42 3.33
C LYS A 9 -15.02 2.94 3.08
N LEU A 10 -14.58 2.92 1.82
CA LEU A 10 -13.21 2.55 1.47
C LEU A 10 -12.21 3.49 2.14
N SER A 11 -12.44 4.80 2.09
CA SER A 11 -11.56 5.79 2.73
C SER A 11 -11.45 5.57 4.23
N ARG A 12 -12.56 5.30 4.91
CA ARG A 12 -12.55 5.02 6.36
C ARG A 12 -11.80 3.74 6.67
N SER A 13 -12.04 2.68 5.92
CA SER A 13 -11.37 1.39 6.10
C SER A 13 -9.87 1.51 5.83
N ARG A 14 -9.48 2.26 4.80
CA ARG A 14 -8.08 2.55 4.48
C ARG A 14 -7.40 3.29 5.64
N SER A 15 -8.04 4.34 6.16
CA SER A 15 -7.48 5.13 7.27
C SER A 15 -7.33 4.29 8.52
N ALA A 16 -8.32 3.44 8.84
CA ALA A 16 -8.24 2.54 9.97
C ALA A 16 -7.09 1.53 9.82
N ALA A 17 -6.92 0.98 8.62
CA ALA A 17 -5.82 0.06 8.31
C ALA A 17 -4.46 0.75 8.44
N PHE A 18 -4.34 1.97 7.92
CA PHE A 18 -3.11 2.77 8.02
C PHE A 18 -2.70 2.94 9.49
N THR A 19 -3.64 3.32 10.34
CA THR A 19 -3.38 3.48 11.78
C THR A 19 -3.01 2.15 12.43
N ARG A 20 -3.76 1.09 12.14
CA ARG A 20 -3.52 -0.24 12.70
C ARG A 20 -2.16 -0.79 12.30
N GLN A 21 -1.70 -0.46 11.10
CA GLN A 21 -0.40 -0.91 10.58
C GLN A 21 0.74 0.06 10.90
N ALA A 22 0.49 1.09 11.71
CA ALA A 22 1.47 2.10 12.09
C ALA A 22 2.11 2.78 10.87
N GLY A 23 1.32 3.02 9.82
CA GLY A 23 1.77 3.68 8.60
C GLY A 23 2.65 2.83 7.70
N ARG A 24 2.70 1.51 7.92
CA ARG A 24 3.54 0.58 7.14
C ARG A 24 2.73 -0.23 6.16
N CYS A 25 3.26 -0.42 4.95
CA CYS A 25 2.61 -1.19 3.91
C CYS A 25 2.39 -2.65 4.33
N PHE A 26 1.19 -3.14 4.08
CA PHE A 26 0.80 -4.52 4.39
C PHE A 26 1.72 -5.55 3.73
N TYR A 27 2.20 -5.27 2.52
CA TYR A 27 3.03 -6.21 1.76
C TYR A 27 4.53 -6.02 1.99
N CYS A 28 5.05 -4.82 1.74
CA CYS A 28 6.50 -4.59 1.76
C CYS A 28 7.02 -3.98 3.07
N GLY A 29 6.14 -3.49 3.92
CA GLY A 29 6.53 -2.88 5.18
C GLY A 29 7.08 -1.46 5.07
N CYS A 30 7.09 -0.85 3.87
CA CYS A 30 7.63 0.49 3.72
C CYS A 30 6.77 1.53 4.45
N ALA A 31 7.41 2.63 4.85
CA ALA A 31 6.70 3.79 5.36
C ALA A 31 5.82 4.38 4.25
N MET A 32 4.59 4.73 4.61
CA MET A 32 3.63 5.32 3.69
C MET A 32 3.15 6.66 4.21
N TRP A 33 2.55 7.46 3.32
CA TRP A 33 1.85 8.69 3.71
C TRP A 33 0.38 8.59 3.33
N LEU A 34 -0.45 9.33 4.08
CA LEU A 34 -1.89 9.41 3.85
C LEU A 34 -2.31 10.86 4.07
N GLY A 35 -3.17 11.39 3.20
CA GLY A 35 -3.61 12.77 3.27
C GLY A 35 -2.65 13.72 2.58
N ASP A 36 -2.17 14.75 3.29
CA ASP A 36 -1.24 15.73 2.74
C ASP A 36 0.17 15.13 2.70
N PRO A 37 0.82 15.06 1.52
CA PRO A 37 2.16 14.48 1.41
C PRO A 37 3.30 15.41 1.84
N SER A 38 3.03 16.69 2.13
CA SER A 38 4.05 17.70 2.36
C SER A 38 5.02 17.33 3.48
N THR A 39 4.51 16.90 4.63
CA THR A 39 5.31 16.48 5.77
C THR A 39 6.21 15.31 5.42
N PHE A 40 5.69 14.35 4.66
CA PHE A 40 6.42 13.17 4.23
C PHE A 40 7.55 13.55 3.25
N TYR A 41 7.25 14.42 2.28
CA TYR A 41 8.26 14.95 1.36
C TYR A 41 9.42 15.59 2.10
N GLN A 42 9.10 16.46 3.06
CA GLN A 42 10.10 17.22 3.81
C GLN A 42 10.91 16.31 4.73
N ALA A 43 10.22 15.43 5.46
CA ALA A 43 10.88 14.53 6.41
C ALA A 43 11.90 13.61 5.74
N HIS A 44 11.60 13.15 4.52
CA HIS A 44 12.43 12.17 3.81
C HIS A 44 13.15 12.76 2.60
N LYS A 45 13.02 14.06 2.37
CA LYS A 45 13.66 14.77 1.25
C LYS A 45 13.36 14.11 -0.09
N LEU A 46 12.06 13.90 -0.37
CA LEU A 46 11.58 13.22 -1.56
C LEU A 46 11.09 14.22 -2.60
N ARG A 47 11.24 13.84 -3.87
CA ARG A 47 10.55 14.51 -4.97
C ARG A 47 9.12 13.94 -5.07
N PRO A 48 8.17 14.70 -5.68
CA PRO A 48 6.78 14.25 -5.80
C PRO A 48 6.62 12.86 -6.43
N LYS A 49 7.38 12.56 -7.48
CA LYS A 49 7.33 11.24 -8.14
C LYS A 49 7.77 10.11 -7.22
N GLN A 50 8.77 10.36 -6.38
CA GLN A 50 9.24 9.40 -5.38
C GLN A 50 8.18 9.15 -4.32
N ALA A 51 7.61 10.22 -3.78
CA ALA A 51 6.60 10.09 -2.73
C ALA A 51 5.35 9.36 -3.23
N LYS A 52 4.98 9.54 -4.51
CA LYS A 52 3.77 8.95 -5.08
C LYS A 52 3.73 7.42 -4.96
N VAL A 53 4.86 6.73 -5.13
CA VAL A 53 4.90 5.26 -5.03
C VAL A 53 4.68 4.76 -3.60
N LEU A 54 4.87 5.63 -2.61
CA LEU A 54 4.70 5.32 -1.18
C LEU A 54 3.37 5.81 -0.62
N GLN A 55 2.47 6.29 -1.48
CA GLN A 55 1.13 6.70 -1.05
C GLN A 55 0.34 5.51 -0.55
N CYS A 56 -0.31 5.68 0.60
CA CYS A 56 -1.22 4.67 1.13
C CYS A 56 -2.45 4.53 0.24
N THR A 57 -2.77 3.30 -0.12
CA THR A 57 -3.98 2.95 -0.85
C THR A 57 -4.78 1.93 -0.07
N GLY A 58 -6.09 1.85 -0.32
CA GLY A 58 -6.95 0.81 0.24
C GLY A 58 -6.88 -0.42 -0.64
N GLU A 59 -6.31 -1.49 -0.10
CA GLU A 59 -6.13 -2.76 -0.82
C GLU A 59 -7.22 -3.75 -0.45
N HIS A 60 -7.96 -4.22 -1.45
CA HIS A 60 -8.95 -5.29 -1.27
C HIS A 60 -8.21 -6.61 -1.15
N LEU A 61 -8.22 -7.23 0.02
CA LEU A 61 -7.59 -8.54 0.23
C LEU A 61 -8.30 -9.61 -0.62
N LEU A 62 -9.62 -9.63 -0.57
CA LEU A 62 -10.44 -10.32 -1.57
C LEU A 62 -10.84 -9.28 -2.61
N ALA A 63 -10.50 -9.52 -3.88
CA ALA A 63 -10.73 -8.56 -4.96
C ALA A 63 -12.22 -8.23 -5.09
N LYS A 64 -12.52 -6.99 -5.46
CA LYS A 64 -13.90 -6.52 -5.64
C LYS A 64 -14.67 -7.37 -6.65
N GLN A 65 -14.03 -7.74 -7.76
CA GLN A 65 -14.62 -8.60 -8.79
C GLN A 65 -14.95 -10.01 -8.28
N ASP A 66 -14.31 -10.45 -7.20
CA ASP A 66 -14.52 -11.77 -6.59
C ASP A 66 -15.42 -11.68 -5.34
N GLY A 67 -16.13 -10.58 -5.18
CA GLY A 67 -17.07 -10.38 -4.08
C GLY A 67 -16.50 -9.64 -2.87
N GLY A 68 -15.28 -9.11 -2.97
CA GLY A 68 -14.67 -8.36 -1.88
C GLY A 68 -15.40 -7.04 -1.62
N THR A 69 -15.57 -6.72 -0.33
CA THR A 69 -16.25 -5.50 0.11
C THR A 69 -15.23 -4.46 0.59
N GLU A 70 -15.73 -3.27 0.94
CA GLU A 70 -14.91 -2.20 1.53
C GLU A 70 -14.93 -2.22 3.06
N SER A 71 -15.37 -3.34 3.66
CA SER A 71 -15.41 -3.47 5.12
C SER A 71 -13.98 -3.52 5.71
N PRO A 72 -13.82 -3.10 6.98
CA PRO A 72 -12.49 -3.01 7.60
C PRO A 72 -11.68 -4.32 7.58
N ASP A 73 -12.34 -5.46 7.65
CA ASP A 73 -11.68 -6.77 7.63
C ASP A 73 -11.20 -7.18 6.23
N ASN A 74 -11.67 -6.52 5.17
CA ASN A 74 -11.23 -6.81 3.80
C ASN A 74 -10.30 -5.73 3.22
N ILE A 75 -10.09 -4.62 3.92
CA ILE A 75 -9.23 -3.53 3.41
C ILE A 75 -7.96 -3.46 4.24
N ALA A 76 -6.82 -3.64 3.58
CA ALA A 76 -5.51 -3.38 4.14
C ALA A 76 -4.96 -2.07 3.59
N ALA A 77 -3.97 -1.49 4.27
CA ALA A 77 -3.24 -0.34 3.77
C ALA A 77 -2.00 -0.84 3.02
N ALA A 78 -1.90 -0.52 1.74
CA ALA A 78 -0.77 -0.93 0.91
C ALA A 78 -0.24 0.27 0.15
N CYS A 79 1.08 0.32 -0.06
CA CYS A 79 1.66 1.38 -0.86
C CYS A 79 1.21 1.26 -2.31
N ALA A 80 1.19 2.38 -3.02
CA ALA A 80 0.73 2.42 -4.41
C ALA A 80 1.47 1.43 -5.30
N LEU A 81 2.77 1.24 -5.06
CA LEU A 81 3.57 0.30 -5.85
C LEU A 81 3.09 -1.14 -5.67
N CYS A 82 2.94 -1.60 -4.43
CA CYS A 82 2.52 -2.97 -4.14
C CYS A 82 1.12 -3.25 -4.65
N ASN A 83 0.19 -2.34 -4.41
CA ASN A 83 -1.20 -2.49 -4.86
C ASN A 83 -1.26 -2.56 -6.38
N HIS A 84 -0.63 -1.61 -7.06
CA HIS A 84 -0.61 -1.58 -8.52
C HIS A 84 -0.02 -2.86 -9.11
N ARG A 85 1.13 -3.31 -8.61
CA ARG A 85 1.81 -4.50 -9.14
C ARG A 85 1.01 -5.77 -8.91
N ARG A 86 0.32 -5.89 -7.76
CA ARG A 86 -0.51 -7.07 -7.51
C ARG A 86 -1.65 -7.15 -8.52
N HIS A 87 -2.38 -6.06 -8.71
CA HIS A 87 -3.58 -6.04 -9.56
C HIS A 87 -3.27 -5.89 -11.04
N LYS A 88 -2.01 -5.66 -11.41
CA LYS A 88 -1.56 -5.73 -12.80
C LYS A 88 -1.50 -7.18 -13.29
N ARG A 89 -1.41 -8.13 -12.39
CA ARG A 89 -1.37 -9.56 -12.73
C ARG A 89 -2.76 -10.02 -13.14
N LYS A 90 -2.80 -10.89 -14.16
CA LYS A 90 -4.04 -11.48 -14.67
C LYS A 90 -4.75 -12.31 -13.60
N SER A 91 -3.99 -13.05 -12.79
CA SER A 91 -4.50 -13.82 -11.66
C SER A 91 -3.66 -13.48 -10.43
N PRO A 92 -4.05 -12.45 -9.67
CA PRO A 92 -3.28 -12.06 -8.50
C PRO A 92 -3.21 -13.18 -7.46
N PRO A 93 -2.04 -13.43 -6.86
CA PRO A 93 -1.94 -14.41 -5.77
C PRO A 93 -2.73 -13.95 -4.55
N ALA A 94 -3.04 -14.88 -3.64
CA ALA A 94 -3.66 -14.56 -2.37
C ALA A 94 -2.78 -13.59 -1.58
N PRO A 95 -3.35 -12.76 -0.68
CA PRO A 95 -2.58 -11.72 0.02
C PRO A 95 -1.37 -12.24 0.80
N ASP A 96 -1.51 -13.35 1.51
CA ASP A 96 -0.42 -13.92 2.29
C ASP A 96 0.72 -14.43 1.40
N ALA A 97 0.39 -15.09 0.29
CA ALA A 97 1.37 -15.56 -0.67
C ALA A 97 2.09 -14.38 -1.33
N TYR A 98 1.34 -13.32 -1.68
CA TYR A 98 1.92 -12.12 -2.26
C TYR A 98 2.82 -11.39 -1.27
N ALA A 99 2.41 -11.28 -0.02
CA ALA A 99 3.23 -10.66 1.03
C ALA A 99 4.56 -11.41 1.19
N SER A 100 4.52 -12.73 1.21
CA SER A 100 5.73 -13.57 1.31
C SER A 100 6.66 -13.34 0.11
N PHE A 101 6.09 -13.31 -1.10
CA PHE A 101 6.83 -13.05 -2.33
C PHE A 101 7.53 -11.68 -2.28
N VAL A 102 6.79 -10.64 -1.89
CA VAL A 102 7.32 -9.28 -1.82
C VAL A 102 8.44 -9.18 -0.78
N ARG A 103 8.23 -9.75 0.41
CA ARG A 103 9.20 -9.67 1.52
C ARG A 103 10.51 -10.36 1.20
N LYS A 104 10.48 -11.44 0.43
CA LYS A 104 11.70 -12.10 -0.04
C LYS A 104 12.50 -11.17 -0.96
N ARG A 105 11.83 -10.39 -1.80
CA ARG A 105 12.49 -9.41 -2.66
C ARG A 105 13.05 -8.23 -1.87
N ILE A 106 12.29 -7.76 -0.88
CA ILE A 106 12.75 -6.69 0.02
C ILE A 106 14.02 -7.12 0.76
N ALA A 107 14.09 -8.37 1.21
CA ALA A 107 15.28 -8.89 1.90
C ALA A 107 16.54 -8.86 1.02
N ARG A 108 16.37 -8.87 -0.31
CA ARG A 108 17.47 -8.77 -1.27
C ARG A 108 17.71 -7.34 -1.73
N HIS A 109 17.11 -6.36 -1.10
CA HIS A 109 17.11 -4.95 -1.53
C HIS A 109 16.59 -4.79 -2.97
N ALA A 110 15.64 -5.62 -3.35
CA ALA A 110 14.90 -5.53 -4.61
C ALA A 110 13.48 -5.05 -4.34
N TRP A 111 12.63 -5.03 -5.36
CA TRP A 111 11.23 -4.60 -5.30
C TRP A 111 11.05 -3.09 -5.36
N HIS A 112 11.70 -2.33 -4.47
CA HIS A 112 11.72 -0.87 -4.51
C HIS A 112 13.02 -0.36 -5.13
N ALA A 113 12.99 0.88 -5.60
CA ALA A 113 14.19 1.57 -6.06
C ALA A 113 15.21 1.70 -4.91
N PRO A 114 16.52 1.75 -5.23
CA PRO A 114 17.57 1.82 -4.19
C PRO A 114 17.38 2.92 -3.16
N TRP A 115 16.86 4.09 -3.55
CA TRP A 115 16.69 5.21 -2.63
C TRP A 115 15.75 4.89 -1.45
N VAL A 116 14.80 3.96 -1.64
CA VAL A 116 13.87 3.57 -0.57
C VAL A 116 14.63 2.89 0.57
N PHE A 117 15.59 2.05 0.22
CA PHE A 117 16.46 1.36 1.20
C PHE A 117 17.47 2.33 1.81
N GLU A 118 18.11 3.16 0.99
CA GLU A 118 19.10 4.15 1.43
C GLU A 118 18.53 5.13 2.44
N LYS A 119 17.25 5.49 2.30
CA LYS A 119 16.56 6.40 3.22
C LYS A 119 15.92 5.68 4.41
N GLY A 120 16.10 4.37 4.54
CA GLY A 120 15.57 3.61 5.67
C GLY A 120 14.05 3.52 5.69
N LEU A 121 13.39 3.59 4.54
CA LEU A 121 11.94 3.60 4.44
C LEU A 121 11.32 2.19 4.47
N VAL A 122 12.11 1.15 4.33
CA VAL A 122 11.73 -0.25 4.56
C VAL A 122 12.52 -0.80 5.74
N PRO A 123 11.91 -1.76 6.49
CA PRO A 123 12.60 -2.38 7.62
C PRO A 123 13.88 -3.09 7.21
#